data_d3ddbece2f7ce84087871d0199183803
#
_entry.id   d3ddbece2f7ce84087871d0199183803
#
_cell.length_a   1.000
_cell.length_b   1.000
_cell.length_c   1.000
_cell.angle_alpha   90.00
_cell.angle_beta   90.00
_cell.angle_gamma   90.00
#
_symmetry.space_group_name_H-M   'P 1'
#
loop_
_entity.id
_entity.type
_entity.pdbx_description
1 polymer ?
#
loop_
_entity_poly.entity_id
_entity_poly.type
_entity_poly.pdbx_seq_one_letter_code
_entity_poly.pdbx_strand_id
1 'polypeptide(L)'
;MSTTRSGDMVSPQIGNMGVVTNLNNANFSIPGIPFNLKNDGEAAVTLSVNLWSMKPGEFVSTRFETGWNPEIIREIQQTSLSGLNLKWGY
;
A
#
# COMPACT_ATOMS: atom_id res chain seq x y z
N MET A 1 -2.30 6.43 -9.30
CA MET A 1 -3.21 7.55 -9.57
C MET A 1 -4.45 7.41 -8.71
N SER A 2 -4.84 8.45 -8.06
CA SER A 2 -6.12 8.52 -7.38
C SER A 2 -7.05 9.43 -8.17
N THR A 3 -8.34 9.38 -7.82
CA THR A 3 -9.37 10.19 -8.49
C THR A 3 -9.96 11.15 -7.47
N THR A 4 -10.10 12.42 -7.83
CA THR A 4 -10.79 13.40 -7.01
C THR A 4 -12.30 13.09 -6.98
N ARG A 5 -13.03 13.75 -6.09
CA ARG A 5 -14.49 13.61 -6.02
C ARG A 5 -15.20 14.10 -7.28
N SER A 6 -14.56 14.98 -8.03
CA SER A 6 -15.07 15.45 -9.31
C SER A 6 -14.78 14.48 -10.46
N GLY A 7 -14.06 13.40 -10.20
CA GLY A 7 -13.72 12.40 -11.19
C GLY A 7 -12.41 12.61 -11.91
N ASP A 8 -11.71 13.70 -11.63
CA ASP A 8 -10.41 13.97 -12.26
C ASP A 8 -9.34 13.04 -11.70
N MET A 9 -8.49 12.54 -12.58
CA MET A 9 -7.36 11.69 -12.19
C MET A 9 -6.24 12.56 -11.64
N VAL A 10 -5.80 12.24 -10.42
CA VAL A 10 -4.67 12.92 -9.78
C VAL A 10 -3.74 11.89 -9.14
N SER A 11 -2.49 12.25 -8.97
CA SER A 11 -1.56 11.47 -8.16
C SER A 11 -1.88 11.67 -6.68
N PRO A 12 -1.67 10.67 -5.82
CA PRO A 12 -1.77 10.85 -4.38
C PRO A 12 -0.88 12.01 -3.92
N GLN A 13 -1.41 12.84 -3.03
CA GLN A 13 -0.63 13.91 -2.42
C GLN A 13 0.04 13.35 -1.17
N ILE A 14 1.37 13.26 -1.20
CA ILE A 14 2.15 12.61 -0.16
C ILE A 14 2.98 13.67 0.57
N GLY A 15 2.72 13.83 1.86
CA GLY A 15 3.46 14.76 2.73
C GLY A 15 4.52 14.04 3.58
N ASN A 16 4.39 12.72 3.74
CA ASN A 16 5.34 11.90 4.48
C ASN A 16 5.47 10.55 3.81
N MET A 17 6.68 10.00 3.79
CA MET A 17 6.96 8.77 3.07
C MET A 17 8.10 8.01 3.73
N GLY A 18 8.02 6.68 3.69
CA GLY A 18 9.09 5.82 4.20
C GLY A 18 9.10 4.48 3.50
N VAL A 19 10.06 3.64 3.87
CA VAL A 19 10.24 2.31 3.29
C VAL A 19 9.41 1.30 4.07
N VAL A 20 8.70 0.43 3.37
CA VAL A 20 8.04 -0.73 3.98
C VAL A 20 9.12 -1.75 4.35
N THR A 21 9.24 -2.07 5.63
CA THR A 21 10.28 -2.96 6.14
C THR A 21 9.69 -4.14 6.90
N ASN A 22 10.50 -5.19 7.04
CA ASN A 22 10.18 -6.34 7.89
C ASN A 22 8.92 -7.12 7.46
N LEU A 23 8.48 -6.96 6.21
CA LEU A 23 7.26 -7.60 5.74
C LEU A 23 7.41 -9.12 5.63
N ASN A 24 8.63 -9.62 5.54
CA ASN A 24 8.90 -11.06 5.53
C ASN A 24 8.78 -11.71 6.91
N ASN A 25 8.69 -10.92 7.98
CA ASN A 25 8.58 -11.42 9.36
C ASN A 25 7.26 -11.08 10.03
N ALA A 26 6.61 -10.00 9.62
CA ALA A 26 5.39 -9.52 10.26
C ALA A 26 4.56 -8.66 9.31
N ASN A 27 3.27 -8.54 9.61
CA ASN A 27 2.40 -7.60 8.92
C ASN A 27 2.93 -6.18 9.12
N PHE A 28 2.75 -5.34 8.12
CA PHE A 28 3.15 -3.94 8.18
C PHE A 28 1.92 -3.05 8.38
N SER A 29 2.00 -2.14 9.35
CA SER A 29 0.97 -1.12 9.56
C SER A 29 1.59 0.12 10.19
N ILE A 30 0.91 1.24 10.03
CA ILE A 30 1.23 2.48 10.75
C ILE A 30 0.06 2.73 11.69
N PRO A 31 0.24 2.62 13.02
CA PRO A 31 -0.87 2.71 13.95
C PRO A 31 -1.67 4.01 13.78
N GLY A 32 -2.98 3.87 13.52
CA GLY A 32 -3.89 4.99 13.40
C GLY A 32 -3.76 5.82 12.13
N ILE A 33 -2.88 5.43 11.19
CA ILE A 33 -2.63 6.23 9.98
C ILE A 33 -2.81 5.36 8.74
N PRO A 34 -3.79 5.70 7.88
CA PRO A 34 -3.90 5.06 6.57
C PRO A 34 -2.81 5.58 5.63
N PHE A 35 -2.38 4.74 4.69
CA PHE A 35 -1.32 5.12 3.77
C PHE A 35 -1.57 4.56 2.37
N ASN A 36 -0.93 5.18 1.39
CA ASN A 36 -0.85 4.66 0.03
C ASN A 36 0.46 3.89 -0.15
N LEU A 37 0.48 2.98 -1.10
CA LEU A 37 1.66 2.16 -1.38
C LEU A 37 2.27 2.57 -2.70
N LYS A 38 3.60 2.72 -2.70
CA LYS A 38 4.39 2.93 -3.90
C LYS A 38 5.21 1.68 -4.19
N ASN A 39 5.08 1.15 -5.39
CA ASN A 39 5.89 0.05 -5.85
C ASN A 39 7.06 0.61 -6.68
N ASP A 40 8.25 0.62 -6.09
CA ASP A 40 9.47 1.07 -6.77
C ASP A 40 10.20 -0.06 -7.48
N GLY A 41 9.63 -1.26 -7.52
CA GLY A 41 10.16 -2.37 -8.28
C GLY A 41 9.95 -2.21 -9.78
N GLU A 42 10.43 -3.16 -10.56
CA GLU A 42 10.34 -3.13 -12.01
C GLU A 42 9.06 -3.75 -12.55
N ALA A 43 8.32 -4.47 -11.70
CA ALA A 43 7.09 -5.16 -12.10
C ALA A 43 6.03 -5.02 -11.02
N ALA A 44 4.77 -5.23 -11.42
CA ALA A 44 3.67 -5.28 -10.48
C ALA A 44 3.86 -6.40 -9.45
N VAL A 45 3.31 -6.21 -8.27
CA VAL A 45 3.36 -7.20 -7.19
C VAL A 45 1.96 -7.39 -6.63
N THR A 46 1.64 -8.61 -6.21
CA THR A 46 0.36 -8.93 -5.57
C THR A 46 0.60 -9.16 -4.09
N LEU A 47 -0.14 -8.41 -3.28
CA LEU A 47 -0.07 -8.49 -1.82
C LEU A 47 -1.49 -8.59 -1.26
N SER A 48 -1.61 -9.19 -0.08
CA SER A 48 -2.88 -9.19 0.65
C SER A 48 -2.90 -8.02 1.62
N VAL A 49 -3.91 -7.19 1.52
CA VAL A 49 -3.99 -5.96 2.31
C VAL A 49 -5.35 -5.82 2.98
N ASN A 50 -5.35 -5.16 4.12
CA ASN A 50 -6.55 -4.67 4.78
C ASN A 50 -6.68 -3.18 4.46
N LEU A 51 -7.77 -2.80 3.81
CA LEU A 51 -8.02 -1.41 3.48
C LEU A 51 -8.68 -0.68 4.65
N TRP A 52 -8.59 0.65 4.65
CA TRP A 52 -8.98 1.47 5.80
C TRP A 52 -10.42 1.24 6.26
N SER A 53 -11.36 1.01 5.35
CA SER A 53 -12.77 0.79 5.67
C SER A 53 -13.15 -0.67 5.85
N MET A 54 -12.19 -1.60 5.75
CA MET A 54 -12.43 -3.02 5.98
C MET A 54 -12.37 -3.35 7.47
N LYS A 55 -12.98 -4.45 7.86
CA LYS A 55 -12.92 -4.93 9.25
C LYS A 55 -11.49 -5.39 9.57
N PRO A 56 -11.03 -5.19 10.82
CA PRO A 56 -9.73 -5.71 11.24
C PRO A 56 -9.63 -7.22 11.01
N GLY A 57 -8.46 -7.65 10.53
CA GLY A 57 -8.19 -9.07 10.28
C GLY A 57 -8.65 -9.58 8.92
N GLU A 58 -9.37 -8.78 8.16
CA GLU A 58 -9.73 -9.14 6.79
C GLU A 58 -8.64 -8.69 5.82
N PHE A 59 -8.32 -9.55 4.85
CA PHE A 59 -7.32 -9.23 3.83
C PHE A 59 -7.86 -9.58 2.45
N VAL A 60 -7.52 -8.76 1.47
CA VAL A 60 -7.88 -9.00 0.06
C VAL A 60 -6.62 -8.98 -0.78
N SER A 61 -6.50 -9.95 -1.67
CA SER A 61 -5.39 -10.04 -2.62
C SER A 61 -5.51 -8.90 -3.63
N THR A 62 -4.49 -8.07 -3.72
CA THR A 62 -4.51 -6.83 -4.51
C THR A 62 -3.22 -6.74 -5.32
N ARG A 63 -3.36 -6.42 -6.59
CA ARG A 63 -2.22 -6.16 -7.48
C ARG A 63 -1.83 -4.70 -7.38
N PHE A 64 -0.55 -4.46 -7.10
CA PHE A 64 0.01 -3.11 -7.05
C PHE A 64 0.91 -2.90 -8.26
N GLU A 65 0.53 -1.97 -9.12
CA GLU A 65 1.33 -1.58 -10.26
C GLU A 65 2.54 -0.75 -9.82
N THR A 66 3.54 -0.61 -10.69
CA THR A 66 4.70 0.24 -10.42
C THR A 66 4.25 1.68 -10.22
N GLY A 67 4.90 2.37 -9.28
CA GLY A 67 4.54 3.72 -8.89
C GLY A 67 3.53 3.74 -7.75
N TRP A 68 2.90 4.89 -7.55
CA TRP A 68 1.89 5.07 -6.50
C TRP A 68 0.58 4.39 -6.87
N ASN A 69 -0.05 3.76 -5.88
CA ASN A 69 -1.34 3.10 -6.01
C ASN A 69 -2.39 3.81 -5.16
N PRO A 70 -3.66 3.83 -5.61
CA PRO A 70 -4.70 4.65 -4.95
C PRO A 70 -5.30 4.02 -3.70
N GLU A 71 -5.05 2.76 -3.43
CA GLU A 71 -5.63 2.07 -2.28
C GLU A 71 -5.24 2.75 -0.97
N ILE A 72 -6.21 2.93 -0.09
CA ILE A 72 -6.00 3.48 1.25
C ILE A 72 -5.84 2.29 2.20
N ILE A 73 -4.62 2.01 2.60
CA ILE A 73 -4.24 0.77 3.27
C ILE A 73 -4.14 1.00 4.78
N ARG A 74 -4.67 0.04 5.54
CA ARG A 74 -4.49 -0.03 7.00
C ARG A 74 -3.35 -0.96 7.37
N GLU A 75 -3.26 -2.12 6.72
CA GLU A 75 -2.29 -3.15 7.05
C GLU A 75 -1.95 -3.97 5.82
N ILE A 76 -0.68 -4.35 5.68
CA ILE A 76 -0.21 -5.27 4.64
C ILE A 76 0.13 -6.58 5.31
N GLN A 77 -0.45 -7.67 4.81
CA GLN A 77 -0.19 -8.99 5.36
C GLN A 77 1.25 -9.42 5.07
N GLN A 78 1.87 -10.08 6.04
CA GLN A 78 3.19 -10.68 5.88
C GLN A 78 3.26 -11.52 4.61
N THR A 79 4.39 -11.44 3.94
CA THR A 79 4.65 -12.25 2.73
C THR A 79 6.10 -12.74 2.73
N SER A 80 6.30 -13.94 2.18
CA SER A 80 7.63 -14.50 1.99
C SER A 80 8.28 -14.07 0.67
N LEU A 81 7.61 -13.25 -0.14
CA LEU A 81 8.20 -12.73 -1.36
C LEU A 81 9.45 -11.93 -1.03
N SER A 82 10.48 -12.09 -1.85
CA SER A 82 11.75 -11.39 -1.68
C SER A 82 11.96 -10.36 -2.78
N GLY A 83 12.88 -9.43 -2.54
CA GLY A 83 13.23 -8.42 -3.53
C GLY A 83 12.18 -7.32 -3.71
N LEU A 84 11.24 -7.20 -2.79
CA LEU A 84 10.22 -6.16 -2.86
C LEU A 84 10.83 -4.80 -2.54
N ASN A 85 10.48 -3.81 -3.33
CA ASN A 85 10.92 -2.44 -3.13
C ASN A 85 9.67 -1.56 -3.01
N LEU A 86 9.16 -1.45 -1.80
CA LEU A 86 7.89 -0.81 -1.51
C LEU A 86 8.08 0.36 -0.55
N LYS A 87 7.31 1.43 -0.79
CA LYS A 87 7.27 2.58 0.11
C LYS A 87 5.82 2.89 0.47
N TRP A 88 5.65 3.42 1.66
CA TRP A 88 4.36 3.94 2.12
C TRP A 88 4.38 5.46 2.08
N GLY A 89 3.21 6.06 1.98
CA GLY A 89 3.10 7.51 2.01
C GLY A 89 1.70 7.98 2.41
N TYR A 90 1.66 9.13 3.03
CA TYR A 90 0.40 9.77 3.40
C TYR A 90 0.54 11.29 3.45
#